data_7b012e2d0433b8f591be90293d420a25
#
_entry.id   7b012e2d0433b8f591be90293d420a25
#
_cell.length_a   1.000
_cell.length_b   1.000
_cell.length_c   1.000
_cell.angle_alpha   90.00
_cell.angle_beta   90.00
_cell.angle_gamma   90.00
#
_symmetry.space_group_name_H-M   'P 1'
#
loop_
_entity.id
_entity.type
_entity.pdbx_description
1 polymer ?
#
loop_
_entity_poly.entity_id
_entity_poly.type
_entity_poly.pdbx_seq_one_letter_code
_entity_poly.pdbx_strand_id
1 'polypeptide(L)'
;MKNFWTSIAAAFTALSLGAVGASAQAPSTASKTLEQVKKRGVLVCGSNTGLAGFGIPDDKGQWTGLDVEFCRAIAAAIFNDPTKVRFVPLTAKDRFTALQSGEIDVLSRNGTWTISREADLGLLWAGVNYYDGQAFMVRKKLNVNSALELSGASVCVQQGTTTEANLADFFRSNNMKYEPAVYATSAEAVKQYDSGRCDAYTTDMSGLFSERLRLVNPDEHVILPQVISKEPLGPAVRQGDDQWFNLVKWTHFAMLNAEELGVTRANVDERVKSTNPEIRRLLGSEGDFGKSMGLTADWAYRIIKHIGNYGESYNRNVGEASRLKIPRGLNNQWNKGGLQYGPPIR
;
A
#
# COMPACT_ATOMS: atom_id res chain seq x y z
N MET A 1 -90.80 22.17 -31.73
CA MET A 1 -90.05 23.16 -30.96
C MET A 1 -88.67 22.71 -30.94
N LYS A 2 -87.72 23.48 -31.44
CA LYS A 2 -86.46 23.10 -32.05
C LYS A 2 -85.38 22.77 -31.00
N ASN A 3 -84.75 21.58 -31.14
CA ASN A 3 -83.59 21.18 -30.40
C ASN A 3 -82.30 21.67 -31.09
N PHE A 4 -81.42 22.38 -30.36
CA PHE A 4 -80.07 22.75 -30.77
C PHE A 4 -79.10 21.84 -30.04
N TRP A 5 -78.38 21.01 -30.81
CA TRP A 5 -77.24 20.31 -30.30
C TRP A 5 -75.99 21.07 -30.75
N THR A 6 -75.19 21.52 -29.81
CA THR A 6 -73.86 22.07 -30.04
C THR A 6 -72.81 21.02 -29.69
N SER A 7 -72.11 20.59 -30.73
CA SER A 7 -70.95 19.65 -30.58
C SER A 7 -69.73 20.47 -30.18
N ILE A 8 -69.10 20.10 -29.03
CA ILE A 8 -67.81 20.63 -28.63
C ILE A 8 -66.76 19.61 -29.05
N ALA A 9 -65.92 19.98 -30.01
CA ALA A 9 -64.74 19.26 -30.42
C ALA A 9 -63.57 19.61 -29.46
N ALA A 10 -63.16 18.62 -28.66
CA ALA A 10 -61.98 18.73 -27.81
C ALA A 10 -60.71 18.39 -28.62
N ALA A 11 -59.90 19.39 -28.86
CA ALA A 11 -58.56 19.19 -29.45
C ALA A 11 -57.57 18.72 -28.38
N PHE A 12 -57.13 17.48 -28.45
CA PHE A 12 -56.00 16.95 -27.63
C PHE A 12 -54.67 17.38 -28.27
N THR A 13 -53.99 18.35 -27.67
CA THR A 13 -52.63 18.70 -27.97
C THR A 13 -51.71 17.80 -27.18
N ALA A 14 -51.09 16.81 -27.83
CA ALA A 14 -50.04 15.98 -27.21
C ALA A 14 -48.77 16.78 -27.07
N LEU A 15 -48.44 17.20 -25.84
CA LEU A 15 -47.13 17.73 -25.49
C LEU A 15 -46.17 16.53 -25.32
N SER A 16 -45.31 16.29 -26.31
CA SER A 16 -44.18 15.40 -26.18
C SER A 16 -43.08 16.06 -25.33
N LEU A 17 -43.03 15.72 -24.00
CA LEU A 17 -41.85 16.02 -23.18
C LEU A 17 -40.69 15.17 -23.65
N GLY A 18 -39.79 15.74 -24.41
CA GLY A 18 -38.48 15.20 -24.68
C GLY A 18 -37.69 15.20 -23.38
N ALA A 19 -37.54 14.01 -22.74
CA ALA A 19 -36.60 13.83 -21.64
C ALA A 19 -35.17 13.96 -22.20
N VAL A 20 -34.61 15.16 -22.13
CA VAL A 20 -33.18 15.35 -22.29
C VAL A 20 -32.52 14.75 -21.05
N GLY A 21 -32.01 13.52 -21.19
CA GLY A 21 -31.17 12.88 -20.19
C GLY A 21 -29.89 13.71 -20.02
N ALA A 22 -29.91 14.67 -19.11
CA ALA A 22 -28.71 15.32 -18.63
C ALA A 22 -27.92 14.25 -17.85
N SER A 23 -26.95 13.63 -18.50
CA SER A 23 -25.88 12.93 -17.79
C SER A 23 -25.17 13.98 -16.92
N ALA A 24 -25.57 14.07 -15.67
CA ALA A 24 -24.85 14.85 -14.67
C ALA A 24 -23.48 14.18 -14.47
N GLN A 25 -22.52 14.53 -15.30
CA GLN A 25 -21.13 14.25 -15.07
C GLN A 25 -20.75 15.08 -13.86
N ALA A 26 -20.63 14.43 -12.68
CA ALA A 26 -20.14 15.11 -11.49
C ALA A 26 -18.83 15.81 -11.87
N PRO A 27 -18.63 17.09 -11.53
CA PRO A 27 -17.39 17.76 -11.81
C PRO A 27 -16.28 16.99 -11.13
N SER A 28 -15.36 16.41 -11.91
CA SER A 28 -14.11 15.91 -11.38
C SER A 28 -13.36 17.14 -10.87
N THR A 29 -13.43 17.39 -9.57
CA THR A 29 -12.59 18.41 -8.96
C THR A 29 -11.15 17.99 -9.18
N ALA A 30 -10.40 18.82 -9.93
CA ALA A 30 -8.98 18.57 -10.17
C ALA A 30 -8.26 18.39 -8.83
N SER A 31 -7.39 17.39 -8.76
CA SER A 31 -6.66 17.09 -7.54
C SER A 31 -5.72 18.23 -7.16
N LYS A 32 -5.97 18.82 -5.99
CA LYS A 32 -5.08 19.84 -5.43
C LYS A 32 -3.69 19.26 -5.10
N THR A 33 -3.65 18.01 -4.66
CA THR A 33 -2.39 17.33 -4.34
C THR A 33 -1.58 17.10 -5.63
N LEU A 34 -2.20 16.59 -6.70
CA LEU A 34 -1.52 16.37 -7.97
C LEU A 34 -1.00 17.69 -8.57
N GLU A 35 -1.80 18.74 -8.52
CA GLU A 35 -1.37 20.09 -8.99
C GLU A 35 -0.14 20.58 -8.22
N GLN A 36 -0.14 20.45 -6.88
CA GLN A 36 1.01 20.81 -6.04
C GLN A 36 2.25 19.97 -6.37
N VAL A 37 2.07 18.64 -6.54
CA VAL A 37 3.15 17.72 -6.93
C VAL A 37 3.75 18.13 -8.28
N LYS A 38 2.90 18.38 -9.28
CA LYS A 38 3.34 18.83 -10.61
C LYS A 38 4.04 20.18 -10.57
N LYS A 39 3.49 21.17 -9.84
CA LYS A 39 4.08 22.51 -9.69
C LYS A 39 5.45 22.46 -8.99
N ARG A 40 5.59 21.60 -7.97
CA ARG A 40 6.83 21.41 -7.22
C ARG A 40 7.86 20.61 -8.02
N GLY A 41 7.43 19.79 -8.99
CA GLY A 41 8.29 18.94 -9.82
C GLY A 41 8.83 17.70 -9.10
N VAL A 42 8.30 17.38 -7.91
CA VAL A 42 8.73 16.24 -7.10
C VAL A 42 7.59 15.74 -6.20
N LEU A 43 7.45 14.41 -6.07
CA LEU A 43 6.58 13.76 -5.10
C LEU A 43 7.24 13.75 -3.72
N VAL A 44 6.51 14.04 -2.65
CA VAL A 44 7.00 13.89 -1.28
C VAL A 44 6.38 12.65 -0.64
N CYS A 45 7.20 11.65 -0.39
CA CYS A 45 6.79 10.34 0.11
C CYS A 45 7.28 10.13 1.54
N GLY A 46 6.36 9.88 2.48
CA GLY A 46 6.70 9.42 3.81
C GLY A 46 7.10 7.94 3.79
N SER A 47 8.27 7.62 4.33
CA SER A 47 8.82 6.27 4.34
C SER A 47 9.31 5.86 5.73
N ASN A 48 9.71 4.59 5.89
CA ASN A 48 10.26 4.09 7.14
C ASN A 48 11.62 4.74 7.45
N THR A 49 11.98 4.81 8.73
CA THR A 49 13.28 5.31 9.18
C THR A 49 14.45 4.36 8.88
N GLY A 50 14.14 3.13 8.46
CA GLY A 50 15.13 2.12 8.07
C GLY A 50 14.64 0.69 8.31
N LEU A 51 13.77 0.18 7.43
CA LEU A 51 13.31 -1.22 7.45
C LEU A 51 13.73 -1.89 6.12
N ALA A 52 14.68 -2.81 6.19
CA ALA A 52 15.19 -3.51 5.01
C ALA A 52 14.06 -4.22 4.25
N GLY A 53 14.08 -4.12 2.93
CA GLY A 53 13.03 -4.65 2.05
C GLY A 53 11.80 -3.75 1.88
N PHE A 54 11.53 -2.80 2.78
CA PHE A 54 10.40 -1.88 2.69
C PHE A 54 10.82 -0.44 2.43
N GLY A 55 11.62 0.15 3.31
CA GLY A 55 12.10 1.52 3.15
C GLY A 55 13.36 1.75 3.98
N ILE A 56 14.50 1.82 3.32
CA ILE A 56 15.79 2.06 3.97
C ILE A 56 16.71 2.85 3.04
N PRO A 57 17.36 3.94 3.51
CA PRO A 57 18.45 4.57 2.80
C PRO A 57 19.75 3.79 3.01
N ASP A 58 20.60 3.75 1.99
CA ASP A 58 21.98 3.33 2.12
C ASP A 58 22.89 4.46 2.64
N ASP A 59 24.19 4.18 2.79
CA ASP A 59 25.18 5.15 3.27
C ASP A 59 25.36 6.36 2.32
N LYS A 60 24.88 6.26 1.09
CA LYS A 60 24.89 7.34 0.08
C LYS A 60 23.56 8.08 0.03
N GLY A 61 22.61 7.74 0.92
CA GLY A 61 21.26 8.30 0.93
C GLY A 61 20.35 7.76 -0.17
N GLN A 62 20.73 6.68 -0.86
CA GLN A 62 19.89 6.05 -1.87
C GLN A 62 18.86 5.14 -1.20
N TRP A 63 17.60 5.43 -1.40
CA TRP A 63 16.49 4.68 -0.82
C TRP A 63 16.20 3.40 -1.62
N THR A 64 15.91 2.31 -0.90
CA THR A 64 15.50 1.01 -1.48
C THR A 64 14.35 0.40 -0.67
N GLY A 65 13.56 -0.46 -1.31
CA GLY A 65 12.48 -1.22 -0.68
C GLY A 65 11.17 -1.15 -1.45
N LEU A 66 10.24 -2.02 -1.09
CA LEU A 66 8.93 -2.16 -1.74
C LEU A 66 8.11 -0.86 -1.66
N ASP A 67 8.07 -0.23 -0.49
CA ASP A 67 7.39 1.04 -0.26
C ASP A 67 8.05 2.20 -1.02
N VAL A 68 9.37 2.17 -1.14
CA VAL A 68 10.16 3.14 -1.90
C VAL A 68 9.87 3.01 -3.40
N GLU A 69 9.86 1.79 -3.93
CA GLU A 69 9.56 1.55 -5.34
C GLU A 69 8.12 1.93 -5.69
N PHE A 70 7.18 1.76 -4.75
CA PHE A 70 5.81 2.22 -4.95
C PHE A 70 5.73 3.74 -5.13
N CYS A 71 6.43 4.53 -4.30
CA CYS A 71 6.49 5.99 -4.51
C CYS A 71 7.19 6.38 -5.82
N ARG A 72 8.23 5.64 -6.21
CA ARG A 72 8.86 5.81 -7.52
C ARG A 72 7.94 5.46 -8.68
N ALA A 73 7.04 4.49 -8.51
CA ALA A 73 6.01 4.16 -9.50
C ALA A 73 5.03 5.32 -9.70
N ILE A 74 4.59 5.95 -8.61
CA ILE A 74 3.75 7.17 -8.68
C ILE A 74 4.50 8.30 -9.42
N ALA A 75 5.76 8.53 -9.10
CA ALA A 75 6.57 9.55 -9.77
C ALA A 75 6.77 9.23 -11.26
N ALA A 76 7.00 7.97 -11.60
CA ALA A 76 7.10 7.52 -12.99
C ALA A 76 5.80 7.77 -13.76
N ALA A 77 4.64 7.49 -13.16
CA ALA A 77 3.34 7.78 -13.77
C ALA A 77 3.14 9.28 -14.06
N ILE A 78 3.54 10.15 -13.12
CA ILE A 78 3.33 11.60 -13.23
C ILE A 78 4.38 12.26 -14.13
N PHE A 79 5.66 11.95 -13.94
CA PHE A 79 6.79 12.69 -14.52
C PHE A 79 7.54 11.91 -15.61
N ASN A 80 7.22 10.62 -15.81
CA ASN A 80 8.05 9.68 -16.58
C ASN A 80 9.51 9.60 -16.04
N ASP A 81 9.67 9.86 -14.74
CA ASP A 81 10.96 9.88 -14.07
C ASP A 81 10.80 9.35 -12.62
N PRO A 82 11.28 8.15 -12.30
CA PRO A 82 11.16 7.55 -10.97
C PRO A 82 12.04 8.23 -9.92
N THR A 83 12.94 9.12 -10.31
CA THR A 83 13.84 9.85 -9.40
C THR A 83 13.18 11.11 -8.82
N LYS A 84 12.04 11.55 -9.38
CA LYS A 84 11.28 12.72 -8.91
C LYS A 84 10.51 12.44 -7.62
N VAL A 85 11.20 11.86 -6.63
CA VAL A 85 10.67 11.58 -5.29
C VAL A 85 11.64 12.12 -4.23
N ARG A 86 11.11 12.82 -3.26
CA ARG A 86 11.79 13.16 -2.01
C ARG A 86 11.21 12.29 -0.90
N PHE A 87 12.05 11.46 -0.27
CA PHE A 87 11.65 10.63 0.85
C PHE A 87 11.79 11.38 2.16
N VAL A 88 10.79 11.24 3.06
CA VAL A 88 10.79 11.77 4.41
C VAL A 88 10.76 10.59 5.38
N PRO A 89 11.84 10.35 6.14
CA PRO A 89 11.85 9.29 7.14
C PRO A 89 10.94 9.65 8.32
N LEU A 90 9.96 8.80 8.63
CA LEU A 90 8.97 9.03 9.67
C LEU A 90 8.94 7.87 10.68
N THR A 91 8.83 8.20 11.98
CA THR A 91 8.59 7.18 13.00
C THR A 91 7.16 6.64 12.90
N ALA A 92 6.86 5.55 13.61
CA ALA A 92 5.49 5.03 13.66
C ALA A 92 4.51 6.03 14.30
N LYS A 93 4.99 6.87 15.22
CA LYS A 93 4.19 7.89 15.92
C LYS A 93 3.87 9.09 15.02
N ASP A 94 4.83 9.57 14.23
CA ASP A 94 4.72 10.86 13.53
C ASP A 94 4.11 10.74 12.13
N ARG A 95 4.10 9.53 11.54
CA ARG A 95 3.74 9.30 10.13
C ARG A 95 2.36 9.80 9.73
N PHE A 96 1.36 9.65 10.59
CA PHE A 96 -0.01 10.06 10.27
C PHE A 96 -0.19 11.57 10.38
N THR A 97 0.42 12.20 11.38
CA THR A 97 0.43 13.67 11.53
C THR A 97 1.11 14.34 10.34
N ALA A 98 2.23 13.80 9.87
CA ALA A 98 2.92 14.30 8.68
C ALA A 98 2.04 14.21 7.42
N LEU A 99 1.25 13.12 7.27
CA LEU A 99 0.31 12.99 6.18
C LEU A 99 -0.86 13.97 6.31
N GLN A 100 -1.46 14.09 7.49
CA GLN A 100 -2.60 14.99 7.76
C GLN A 100 -2.23 16.47 7.55
N SER A 101 -1.04 16.90 7.98
CA SER A 101 -0.56 18.28 7.83
C SER A 101 -0.20 18.66 6.40
N GLY A 102 -0.05 17.68 5.49
CA GLY A 102 0.40 17.91 4.13
C GLY A 102 1.93 18.05 3.99
N GLU A 103 2.70 17.70 4.99
CA GLU A 103 4.17 17.60 4.90
C GLU A 103 4.59 16.58 3.86
N ILE A 104 3.80 15.51 3.71
CA ILE A 104 3.95 14.49 2.68
C ILE A 104 2.67 14.37 1.83
N ASP A 105 2.83 13.96 0.58
CA ASP A 105 1.72 13.76 -0.36
C ASP A 105 1.10 12.36 -0.24
N VAL A 106 1.94 11.39 0.06
CA VAL A 106 1.59 9.96 0.23
C VAL A 106 2.45 9.36 1.34
N LEU A 107 1.85 8.48 2.12
CA LEU A 107 2.55 7.67 3.11
C LEU A 107 2.67 6.24 2.58
N SER A 108 3.87 5.79 2.22
CA SER A 108 4.20 4.40 1.89
C SER A 108 5.25 3.92 2.87
N ARG A 109 4.78 3.30 3.95
CA ARG A 109 5.59 2.99 5.14
C ARG A 109 4.99 1.83 5.92
N ASN A 110 4.88 0.66 5.31
CA ASN A 110 4.34 -0.55 5.95
C ASN A 110 3.21 -0.23 6.96
N GLY A 111 2.25 0.57 6.52
CA GLY A 111 1.16 1.06 7.36
C GLY A 111 -0.04 0.14 7.31
N THR A 112 -0.43 -0.45 8.44
CA THR A 112 -1.60 -1.31 8.54
C THR A 112 -2.89 -0.51 8.36
N TRP A 113 -3.75 -0.95 7.48
CA TRP A 113 -5.09 -0.42 7.30
C TRP A 113 -6.00 -0.86 8.46
N THR A 114 -6.51 0.09 9.23
CA THR A 114 -7.45 -0.14 10.32
C THR A 114 -8.57 0.89 10.28
N ILE A 115 -9.73 0.54 10.84
CA ILE A 115 -10.88 1.45 10.87
C ILE A 115 -10.56 2.76 11.61
N SER A 116 -9.84 2.70 12.73
CA SER A 116 -9.49 3.91 13.49
C SER A 116 -8.56 4.84 12.71
N ARG A 117 -7.58 4.27 11.98
CA ARG A 117 -6.68 5.08 11.13
C ARG A 117 -7.41 5.70 9.96
N GLU A 118 -8.37 5.00 9.37
CA GLU A 118 -9.14 5.49 8.24
C GLU A 118 -10.22 6.49 8.69
N ALA A 119 -11.10 6.08 9.59
CA ALA A 119 -12.27 6.86 9.98
C ALA A 119 -11.91 8.02 10.93
N ASP A 120 -11.07 7.78 11.97
CA ASP A 120 -10.79 8.78 12.99
C ASP A 120 -9.72 9.78 12.55
N LEU A 121 -8.76 9.34 11.71
CA LEU A 121 -7.66 10.21 11.26
C LEU A 121 -7.91 10.86 9.88
N GLY A 122 -9.03 10.55 9.22
CA GLY A 122 -9.36 11.12 7.91
C GLY A 122 -8.38 10.70 6.80
N LEU A 123 -7.96 9.44 6.79
CA LEU A 123 -7.05 8.88 5.80
C LEU A 123 -7.77 7.87 4.90
N LEU A 124 -7.18 7.56 3.76
CA LEU A 124 -7.64 6.51 2.84
C LEU A 124 -6.47 5.61 2.48
N TRP A 125 -6.69 4.29 2.59
CA TRP A 125 -5.73 3.29 2.09
C TRP A 125 -5.96 3.00 0.62
N ALA A 126 -4.92 3.20 -0.19
CA ALA A 126 -4.99 3.03 -1.64
C ALA A 126 -4.74 1.57 -2.10
N GLY A 127 -5.19 0.62 -1.31
CA GLY A 127 -5.03 -0.81 -1.52
C GLY A 127 -4.08 -1.46 -0.51
N VAL A 128 -3.95 -2.77 -0.61
CA VAL A 128 -3.02 -3.56 0.22
C VAL A 128 -1.86 -4.01 -0.66
N ASN A 129 -0.68 -3.42 -0.46
CA ASN A 129 0.52 -3.79 -1.21
C ASN A 129 1.32 -4.92 -0.54
N TYR A 130 0.99 -5.26 0.72
CA TYR A 130 1.58 -6.38 1.42
C TYR A 130 0.63 -6.94 2.48
N TYR A 131 0.21 -8.19 2.35
CA TYR A 131 -0.55 -8.93 3.37
C TYR A 131 0.41 -9.54 4.36
N ASP A 132 0.35 -9.10 5.60
CA ASP A 132 1.22 -9.52 6.70
C ASP A 132 0.43 -9.95 7.94
N GLY A 133 1.12 -10.29 8.97
CA GLY A 133 0.61 -10.57 10.30
C GLY A 133 1.73 -10.43 11.33
N GLN A 134 1.36 -10.19 12.59
CA GLN A 134 2.32 -10.08 13.68
C GLN A 134 2.76 -11.46 14.18
N ALA A 135 4.05 -11.56 14.51
CA ALA A 135 4.64 -12.75 15.13
C ALA A 135 5.67 -12.36 16.21
N PHE A 136 6.34 -13.35 16.77
CA PHE A 136 7.40 -13.16 17.76
C PHE A 136 8.72 -13.74 17.26
N MET A 137 9.81 -13.07 17.59
CA MET A 137 11.17 -13.57 17.44
C MET A 137 11.76 -13.81 18.83
N VAL A 138 12.37 -14.98 19.02
CA VAL A 138 13.00 -15.41 20.27
C VAL A 138 14.38 -15.98 20.01
N ARG A 139 15.23 -16.04 21.07
CA ARG A 139 16.50 -16.76 21.00
C ARG A 139 16.25 -18.25 21.03
N LYS A 140 16.90 -19.02 20.17
CA LYS A 140 16.81 -20.49 20.14
C LYS A 140 17.11 -21.15 21.49
N LYS A 141 18.02 -20.57 22.26
CA LYS A 141 18.38 -21.08 23.62
C LYS A 141 17.23 -21.08 24.63
N LEU A 142 16.17 -20.30 24.40
CA LEU A 142 14.96 -20.29 25.23
C LEU A 142 14.12 -21.56 25.03
N ASN A 143 14.38 -22.32 23.97
CA ASN A 143 13.66 -23.54 23.59
C ASN A 143 12.13 -23.39 23.55
N VAL A 144 11.66 -22.19 23.10
CA VAL A 144 10.25 -21.83 22.92
C VAL A 144 9.87 -22.11 21.47
N ASN A 145 8.79 -22.85 21.25
CA ASN A 145 8.31 -23.23 19.93
C ASN A 145 6.93 -22.63 19.58
N SER A 146 6.27 -22.05 20.56
CA SER A 146 4.94 -21.45 20.40
C SER A 146 4.86 -20.10 21.12
N ALA A 147 4.12 -19.15 20.53
CA ALA A 147 3.80 -17.89 21.18
C ALA A 147 3.02 -18.07 22.50
N LEU A 148 2.31 -19.19 22.67
CA LEU A 148 1.59 -19.52 23.89
C LEU A 148 2.51 -19.92 25.06
N GLU A 149 3.78 -20.17 24.80
CA GLU A 149 4.79 -20.47 25.80
C GLU A 149 5.49 -19.22 26.36
N LEU A 150 5.10 -18.01 25.86
CA LEU A 150 5.70 -16.73 26.27
C LEU A 150 5.08 -16.13 27.54
N SER A 151 4.31 -16.89 28.32
CA SER A 151 3.73 -16.36 29.57
C SER A 151 4.84 -15.98 30.56
N GLY A 152 4.81 -14.75 31.07
CA GLY A 152 5.83 -14.17 31.94
C GLY A 152 7.04 -13.55 31.24
N ALA A 153 7.12 -13.65 29.89
CA ALA A 153 8.24 -13.11 29.13
C ALA A 153 8.24 -11.57 29.09
N SER A 154 9.44 -10.99 29.03
CA SER A 154 9.66 -9.60 28.68
C SER A 154 9.64 -9.46 27.14
N VAL A 155 8.81 -8.54 26.61
CA VAL A 155 8.59 -8.38 25.18
C VAL A 155 8.92 -6.97 24.71
N CYS A 156 9.93 -6.84 23.85
CA CYS A 156 10.27 -5.59 23.18
C CYS A 156 9.28 -5.32 22.03
N VAL A 157 8.77 -4.09 21.95
CA VAL A 157 7.82 -3.64 20.91
C VAL A 157 8.01 -2.16 20.60
N GLN A 158 7.66 -1.73 19.39
CA GLN A 158 7.69 -0.32 18.99
C GLN A 158 6.38 0.39 19.33
N GLN A 159 6.49 1.58 19.92
CA GLN A 159 5.37 2.47 20.27
C GLN A 159 4.59 2.96 19.03
N GLY A 160 3.27 3.13 19.20
CA GLY A 160 2.40 3.72 18.16
C GLY A 160 2.12 2.81 16.98
N THR A 161 2.28 1.50 17.17
CA THR A 161 2.01 0.46 16.19
C THR A 161 0.75 -0.34 16.52
N THR A 162 0.17 -1.00 15.51
CA THR A 162 -0.85 -2.03 15.73
C THR A 162 -0.30 -3.18 16.54
N THR A 163 0.99 -3.49 16.37
CA THR A 163 1.66 -4.60 17.05
C THR A 163 1.79 -4.38 18.56
N GLU A 164 1.88 -3.12 19.02
CA GLU A 164 1.80 -2.79 20.45
C GLU A 164 0.40 -3.12 21.03
N ALA A 165 -0.67 -2.75 20.33
CA ALA A 165 -2.04 -3.05 20.76
C ALA A 165 -2.36 -4.55 20.69
N ASN A 166 -2.01 -5.21 19.58
CA ASN A 166 -2.22 -6.65 19.39
C ASN A 166 -1.47 -7.50 20.42
N LEU A 167 -0.26 -7.05 20.83
CA LEU A 167 0.52 -7.71 21.89
C LEU A 167 -0.31 -7.80 23.18
N ALA A 168 -0.88 -6.69 23.62
CA ALA A 168 -1.70 -6.65 24.83
C ALA A 168 -2.95 -7.55 24.69
N ASP A 169 -3.60 -7.50 23.53
CA ASP A 169 -4.80 -8.30 23.25
C ASP A 169 -4.49 -9.80 23.23
N PHE A 170 -3.39 -10.20 22.60
CA PHE A 170 -2.97 -11.60 22.53
C PHE A 170 -2.74 -12.21 23.92
N PHE A 171 -1.96 -11.53 24.77
CA PHE A 171 -1.68 -12.04 26.12
C PHE A 171 -2.94 -12.06 26.99
N ARG A 172 -3.77 -11.02 26.92
CA ARG A 172 -5.05 -10.98 27.65
C ARG A 172 -6.01 -12.10 27.22
N SER A 173 -6.17 -12.33 25.92
CA SER A 173 -7.10 -13.33 25.37
C SER A 173 -6.70 -14.76 25.72
N ASN A 174 -5.41 -15.00 25.93
CA ASN A 174 -4.87 -16.30 26.30
C ASN A 174 -4.63 -16.45 27.81
N ASN A 175 -5.10 -15.49 28.65
CA ASN A 175 -4.88 -15.46 30.12
C ASN A 175 -3.39 -15.54 30.50
N MET A 176 -2.52 -14.96 29.67
CA MET A 176 -1.08 -14.93 29.86
C MET A 176 -0.64 -13.58 30.44
N LYS A 177 0.46 -13.59 31.20
CA LYS A 177 1.14 -12.35 31.67
C LYS A 177 2.37 -12.08 30.80
N TYR A 178 2.77 -10.83 30.71
CA TYR A 178 4.03 -10.41 30.06
C TYR A 178 4.49 -9.08 30.62
N GLU A 179 5.75 -8.73 30.36
CA GLU A 179 6.34 -7.44 30.72
C GLU A 179 6.62 -6.64 29.42
N PRO A 180 5.82 -5.60 29.11
CA PRO A 180 6.04 -4.80 27.90
C PRO A 180 7.27 -3.91 28.06
N ALA A 181 8.19 -3.96 27.08
CA ALA A 181 9.30 -3.02 26.94
C ALA A 181 9.11 -2.24 25.64
N VAL A 182 8.58 -1.01 25.78
CA VAL A 182 8.13 -0.16 24.68
C VAL A 182 9.21 0.84 24.29
N TYR A 183 9.54 0.93 23.00
CA TYR A 183 10.59 1.80 22.47
C TYR A 183 10.07 2.70 21.36
N ALA A 184 10.69 3.87 21.20
CA ALA A 184 10.26 4.86 20.20
C ALA A 184 10.49 4.39 18.75
N THR A 185 11.56 3.64 18.51
CA THR A 185 11.91 3.12 17.17
C THR A 185 12.10 1.60 17.16
N SER A 186 11.91 0.97 16.00
CA SER A 186 12.21 -0.46 15.82
C SER A 186 13.70 -0.75 16.03
N ALA A 187 14.58 0.13 15.58
CA ALA A 187 16.02 -0.02 15.76
C ALA A 187 16.42 -0.08 17.25
N GLU A 188 15.77 0.73 18.08
CA GLU A 188 15.96 0.73 19.53
C GLU A 188 15.44 -0.58 20.16
N ALA A 189 14.21 -0.98 19.80
CA ALA A 189 13.61 -2.21 20.30
C ALA A 189 14.46 -3.45 19.97
N VAL A 190 14.94 -3.54 18.72
CA VAL A 190 15.82 -4.64 18.26
C VAL A 190 17.15 -4.64 19.01
N LYS A 191 17.78 -3.47 19.18
CA LYS A 191 19.02 -3.34 19.94
C LYS A 191 18.87 -3.82 21.38
N GLN A 192 17.75 -3.47 22.04
CA GLN A 192 17.48 -3.91 23.42
C GLN A 192 17.18 -5.42 23.47
N TYR A 193 16.45 -5.95 22.51
CA TYR A 193 16.24 -7.39 22.37
C TYR A 193 17.57 -8.13 22.16
N ASP A 194 18.43 -7.66 21.26
CA ASP A 194 19.73 -8.27 20.95
C ASP A 194 20.66 -8.28 22.17
N SER A 195 20.67 -7.20 22.96
CA SER A 195 21.43 -7.11 24.21
C SER A 195 20.91 -8.01 25.36
N GLY A 196 19.79 -8.66 25.19
CA GLY A 196 19.21 -9.56 26.20
C GLY A 196 18.25 -8.91 27.20
N ARG A 197 17.86 -7.64 26.97
CA ARG A 197 16.92 -6.95 27.87
C ARG A 197 15.48 -7.50 27.75
N CYS A 198 15.11 -8.04 26.59
CA CYS A 198 13.83 -8.70 26.36
C CYS A 198 14.05 -10.16 25.97
N ASP A 199 13.12 -11.03 26.38
CA ASP A 199 13.09 -12.43 25.99
C ASP A 199 12.60 -12.61 24.55
N ALA A 200 11.63 -11.77 24.14
CA ALA A 200 11.06 -11.77 22.80
C ALA A 200 11.03 -10.36 22.19
N TYR A 201 11.06 -10.31 20.87
CA TYR A 201 10.75 -9.12 20.07
C TYR A 201 9.55 -9.39 19.17
N THR A 202 8.62 -8.43 19.07
CA THR A 202 7.41 -8.57 18.26
C THR A 202 7.21 -7.38 17.33
N THR A 203 6.87 -7.69 16.10
CA THR A 203 6.42 -6.78 15.04
C THR A 203 5.76 -7.62 13.93
N ASP A 204 5.41 -7.00 12.79
CA ASP A 204 4.99 -7.71 11.59
C ASP A 204 6.01 -8.80 11.22
N MET A 205 5.56 -9.94 10.72
CA MET A 205 6.44 -11.07 10.39
C MET A 205 7.50 -10.66 9.37
N SER A 206 7.13 -9.90 8.34
CA SER A 206 8.09 -9.35 7.38
C SER A 206 9.13 -8.43 8.04
N GLY A 207 8.69 -7.66 9.02
CA GLY A 207 9.55 -6.84 9.87
C GLY A 207 10.54 -7.68 10.68
N LEU A 208 10.09 -8.82 11.24
CA LEU A 208 10.98 -9.74 11.96
C LEU A 208 12.07 -10.31 11.05
N PHE A 209 11.74 -10.67 9.79
CA PHE A 209 12.74 -11.08 8.81
C PHE A 209 13.77 -9.98 8.54
N SER A 210 13.30 -8.73 8.41
CA SER A 210 14.15 -7.57 8.19
C SER A 210 15.07 -7.30 9.38
N GLU A 211 14.50 -7.22 10.58
CA GLU A 211 15.24 -6.87 11.80
C GLU A 211 16.21 -7.97 12.24
N ARG A 212 15.90 -9.24 11.95
CA ARG A 212 16.84 -10.35 12.18
C ARG A 212 18.18 -10.16 11.49
N LEU A 213 18.20 -9.51 10.31
CA LEU A 213 19.44 -9.20 9.59
C LEU A 213 20.36 -8.21 10.32
N ARG A 214 19.86 -7.51 11.33
CA ARG A 214 20.59 -6.53 12.13
C ARG A 214 21.20 -7.09 13.40
N LEU A 215 20.77 -8.30 13.81
CA LEU A 215 21.25 -8.96 15.01
C LEU A 215 22.73 -9.34 14.85
N VAL A 216 23.46 -9.37 15.97
CA VAL A 216 24.86 -9.79 15.98
C VAL A 216 25.00 -11.24 15.51
N ASN A 217 24.09 -12.13 15.95
CA ASN A 217 24.04 -13.53 15.56
C ASN A 217 22.67 -13.92 15.03
N PRO A 218 22.28 -13.59 13.79
CA PRO A 218 20.94 -13.84 13.25
C PRO A 218 20.49 -15.30 13.33
N ASP A 219 21.43 -16.24 13.21
CA ASP A 219 21.17 -17.68 13.20
C ASP A 219 20.85 -18.25 14.57
N GLU A 220 21.09 -17.52 15.65
CA GLU A 220 20.72 -17.90 17.01
C GLU A 220 19.26 -17.55 17.36
N HIS A 221 18.53 -16.95 16.42
CA HIS A 221 17.17 -16.48 16.60
C HIS A 221 16.20 -17.22 15.69
N VAL A 222 14.98 -17.42 16.17
CA VAL A 222 13.88 -18.04 15.43
C VAL A 222 12.65 -17.13 15.48
N ILE A 223 11.95 -17.03 14.36
CA ILE A 223 10.63 -16.42 14.28
C ILE A 223 9.62 -17.54 14.54
N LEU A 224 8.77 -17.36 15.55
CA LEU A 224 7.75 -18.34 15.88
C LEU A 224 6.69 -18.41 14.78
N PRO A 225 6.11 -19.58 14.50
CA PRO A 225 5.23 -19.78 13.35
C PRO A 225 3.83 -19.18 13.52
N GLN A 226 3.43 -18.86 14.77
CA GLN A 226 2.10 -18.33 15.04
C GLN A 226 1.99 -16.88 14.61
N VAL A 227 1.02 -16.61 13.75
CA VAL A 227 0.58 -15.26 13.38
C VAL A 227 -0.57 -14.86 14.29
N ILE A 228 -0.42 -13.76 15.03
CA ILE A 228 -1.37 -13.34 16.07
C ILE A 228 -2.30 -12.21 15.66
N SER A 229 -2.11 -11.63 14.46
CA SER A 229 -2.96 -10.57 13.91
C SER A 229 -3.04 -10.60 12.40
N LYS A 230 -3.94 -9.79 11.84
CA LYS A 230 -3.98 -9.44 10.41
C LYS A 230 -3.38 -8.05 10.24
N GLU A 231 -2.37 -7.94 9.39
CA GLU A 231 -1.70 -6.68 9.07
C GLU A 231 -1.79 -6.42 7.55
N PRO A 232 -2.92 -5.88 7.06
CA PRO A 232 -3.02 -5.45 5.65
C PRO A 232 -2.26 -4.14 5.49
N LEU A 233 -1.02 -4.22 4.98
CA LEU A 233 -0.16 -3.07 4.80
C LEU A 233 -0.42 -2.40 3.46
N GLY A 234 -0.41 -1.07 3.43
CA GLY A 234 -0.62 -0.34 2.19
C GLY A 234 -0.31 1.15 2.28
N PRO A 235 -0.22 1.81 1.11
CA PRO A 235 -0.05 3.25 1.04
C PRO A 235 -1.31 3.99 1.46
N ALA A 236 -1.14 5.12 2.14
CA ALA A 236 -2.23 5.96 2.59
C ALA A 236 -2.11 7.39 2.05
N VAL A 237 -3.26 8.02 1.82
CA VAL A 237 -3.40 9.43 1.42
C VAL A 237 -4.43 10.12 2.31
N ARG A 238 -4.50 11.46 2.27
CA ARG A 238 -5.55 12.23 2.93
C ARG A 238 -6.90 12.01 2.27
N GLN A 239 -7.98 12.05 3.03
CA GLN A 239 -9.34 12.13 2.49
C GLN A 239 -9.59 13.48 1.78
N GLY A 240 -10.62 13.52 0.91
CA GLY A 240 -11.09 14.73 0.25
C GLY A 240 -10.34 15.09 -1.04
N ASP A 241 -9.49 14.21 -1.57
CA ASP A 241 -8.86 14.34 -2.89
C ASP A 241 -8.98 13.02 -3.65
N ASP A 242 -10.18 12.77 -4.18
CA ASP A 242 -10.53 11.50 -4.81
C ASP A 242 -9.70 11.20 -6.06
N GLN A 243 -9.31 12.23 -6.81
CA GLN A 243 -8.47 12.04 -7.98
C GLN A 243 -7.06 11.60 -7.57
N TRP A 244 -6.49 12.17 -6.51
CA TRP A 244 -5.21 11.74 -5.95
C TRP A 244 -5.28 10.31 -5.42
N PHE A 245 -6.31 10.02 -4.64
CA PHE A 245 -6.56 8.67 -4.13
C PHE A 245 -6.64 7.64 -5.27
N ASN A 246 -7.40 7.94 -6.33
CA ASN A 246 -7.52 7.06 -7.49
C ASN A 246 -6.18 6.89 -8.21
N LEU A 247 -5.39 7.95 -8.38
CA LEU A 247 -4.07 7.86 -8.98
C LEU A 247 -3.15 6.90 -8.20
N VAL A 248 -3.08 7.09 -6.88
CA VAL A 248 -2.24 6.24 -6.01
C VAL A 248 -2.73 4.79 -6.02
N LYS A 249 -4.04 4.58 -5.90
CA LYS A 249 -4.67 3.26 -5.95
C LYS A 249 -4.43 2.53 -7.29
N TRP A 250 -4.67 3.21 -8.39
CA TRP A 250 -4.50 2.61 -9.71
C TRP A 250 -3.03 2.39 -10.09
N THR A 251 -2.08 3.11 -9.49
CA THR A 251 -0.65 2.78 -9.58
C THR A 251 -0.39 1.36 -9.07
N HIS A 252 -0.95 0.99 -7.93
CA HIS A 252 -0.83 -0.37 -7.41
C HIS A 252 -1.49 -1.39 -8.33
N PHE A 253 -2.74 -1.14 -8.75
CA PHE A 253 -3.47 -2.05 -9.61
C PHE A 253 -2.84 -2.21 -11.01
N ALA A 254 -2.21 -1.17 -11.54
CA ALA A 254 -1.47 -1.29 -12.80
C ALA A 254 -0.29 -2.27 -12.66
N MET A 255 0.44 -2.22 -11.56
CA MET A 255 1.53 -3.15 -11.29
C MET A 255 1.04 -4.60 -11.12
N LEU A 256 -0.12 -4.80 -10.48
CA LEU A 256 -0.75 -6.13 -10.34
C LEU A 256 -1.24 -6.67 -11.69
N ASN A 257 -1.98 -5.87 -12.46
CA ASN A 257 -2.46 -6.26 -13.79
C ASN A 257 -1.29 -6.56 -14.74
N ALA A 258 -0.20 -5.81 -14.65
CA ALA A 258 1.00 -6.08 -15.45
C ALA A 258 1.61 -7.44 -15.11
N GLU A 259 1.69 -7.82 -13.83
CA GLU A 259 2.16 -9.14 -13.42
C GLU A 259 1.24 -10.24 -13.96
N GLU A 260 -0.08 -10.09 -13.83
CA GLU A 260 -1.08 -11.05 -14.29
C GLU A 260 -1.01 -11.26 -15.82
N LEU A 261 -0.82 -10.18 -16.57
CA LEU A 261 -0.71 -10.18 -18.03
C LEU A 261 0.69 -10.54 -18.56
N GLY A 262 1.64 -10.83 -17.68
CA GLY A 262 3.03 -11.14 -18.04
C GLY A 262 3.77 -9.97 -18.68
N VAL A 263 3.38 -8.72 -18.34
CA VAL A 263 4.09 -7.52 -18.75
C VAL A 263 5.15 -7.19 -17.71
N THR A 264 6.41 -7.12 -18.13
CA THR A 264 7.57 -6.89 -17.28
C THR A 264 8.37 -5.69 -17.74
N ARG A 265 9.28 -5.22 -16.89
CA ARG A 265 10.21 -4.16 -17.25
C ARG A 265 11.03 -4.50 -18.51
N ALA A 266 11.37 -5.78 -18.69
CA ALA A 266 12.18 -6.23 -19.79
C ALA A 266 11.42 -6.27 -21.13
N ASN A 267 10.11 -6.54 -21.11
CA ASN A 267 9.32 -6.74 -22.33
C ASN A 267 8.30 -5.62 -22.63
N VAL A 268 8.12 -4.63 -21.77
CA VAL A 268 7.07 -3.62 -21.89
C VAL A 268 7.11 -2.88 -23.23
N ASP A 269 8.29 -2.57 -23.78
CA ASP A 269 8.45 -1.88 -25.05
C ASP A 269 7.91 -2.69 -26.24
N GLU A 270 8.06 -4.01 -26.19
CA GLU A 270 7.49 -4.92 -27.18
C GLU A 270 5.99 -5.08 -26.95
N ARG A 271 5.56 -5.21 -25.69
CA ARG A 271 4.15 -5.43 -25.31
C ARG A 271 3.22 -4.27 -25.64
N VAL A 272 3.73 -3.04 -25.82
CA VAL A 272 2.94 -1.90 -26.38
C VAL A 272 2.33 -2.26 -27.73
N LYS A 273 2.96 -3.12 -28.52
CA LYS A 273 2.47 -3.56 -29.86
C LYS A 273 1.56 -4.80 -29.78
N SER A 274 1.21 -5.26 -28.58
CA SER A 274 0.38 -6.43 -28.38
C SER A 274 -0.99 -6.29 -29.04
N THR A 275 -1.53 -7.40 -29.56
CA THR A 275 -2.90 -7.51 -30.04
C THR A 275 -3.91 -7.82 -28.92
N ASN A 276 -3.44 -8.18 -27.71
CA ASN A 276 -4.30 -8.42 -26.56
C ASN A 276 -4.92 -7.09 -26.09
N PRO A 277 -6.26 -6.95 -26.06
CA PRO A 277 -6.92 -5.70 -25.70
C PRO A 277 -6.65 -5.24 -24.27
N GLU A 278 -6.44 -6.17 -23.31
CA GLU A 278 -6.15 -5.83 -21.91
C GLU A 278 -4.78 -5.21 -21.77
N ILE A 279 -3.77 -5.75 -22.48
CA ILE A 279 -2.42 -5.19 -22.52
C ILE A 279 -2.44 -3.83 -23.22
N ARG A 280 -3.20 -3.68 -24.29
CA ARG A 280 -3.34 -2.41 -25.02
C ARG A 280 -3.93 -1.32 -24.13
N ARG A 281 -4.97 -1.63 -23.36
CA ARG A 281 -5.58 -0.70 -22.39
C ARG A 281 -4.61 -0.38 -21.25
N LEU A 282 -3.98 -1.39 -20.67
CA LEU A 282 -2.98 -1.21 -19.62
C LEU A 282 -1.85 -0.24 -20.07
N LEU A 283 -1.31 -0.45 -21.26
CA LEU A 283 -0.15 0.31 -21.75
C LEU A 283 -0.50 1.60 -22.49
N GLY A 284 -1.80 1.94 -22.58
CA GLY A 284 -2.29 3.20 -23.16
C GLY A 284 -2.30 3.27 -24.69
N SER A 285 -2.15 2.12 -25.38
CA SER A 285 -2.31 2.06 -26.85
C SER A 285 -3.77 1.89 -27.29
N GLU A 286 -4.71 1.74 -26.33
CA GLU A 286 -6.15 1.73 -26.53
C GLU A 286 -6.85 2.40 -25.33
N GLY A 287 -7.64 3.46 -25.62
CA GLY A 287 -8.30 4.27 -24.59
C GLY A 287 -7.37 5.27 -23.90
N ASP A 288 -7.96 6.17 -23.12
CA ASP A 288 -7.23 7.18 -22.32
C ASP A 288 -7.71 7.12 -20.88
N PHE A 289 -7.34 6.03 -20.18
CA PHE A 289 -7.72 5.79 -18.80
C PHE A 289 -6.92 6.66 -17.81
N GLY A 290 -5.80 7.25 -18.24
CA GLY A 290 -5.02 8.20 -17.45
C GLY A 290 -5.71 9.53 -17.22
N LYS A 291 -6.53 9.98 -18.18
CA LYS A 291 -7.13 11.31 -18.18
C LYS A 291 -7.96 11.62 -16.93
N SER A 292 -8.79 10.68 -16.49
CA SER A 292 -9.60 10.84 -15.27
C SER A 292 -8.77 11.01 -13.99
N MET A 293 -7.52 10.53 -14.02
CA MET A 293 -6.55 10.67 -12.93
C MET A 293 -5.59 11.85 -13.14
N GLY A 294 -5.80 12.66 -14.19
CA GLY A 294 -4.93 13.78 -14.52
C GLY A 294 -3.56 13.37 -15.08
N LEU A 295 -3.46 12.15 -15.64
CA LEU A 295 -2.27 11.57 -16.25
C LEU A 295 -2.42 11.43 -17.78
N THR A 296 -1.34 11.12 -18.46
CA THR A 296 -1.33 10.75 -19.89
C THR A 296 -1.77 9.29 -20.08
N ALA A 297 -2.17 8.91 -21.30
CA ALA A 297 -2.65 7.56 -21.60
C ALA A 297 -1.60 6.47 -21.27
N ASP A 298 -0.32 6.77 -21.41
CA ASP A 298 0.82 5.87 -21.21
C ASP A 298 1.30 5.77 -19.73
N TRP A 299 0.52 6.26 -18.78
CA TRP A 299 0.91 6.30 -17.36
C TRP A 299 1.37 4.96 -16.80
N ALA A 300 0.65 3.88 -17.10
CA ALA A 300 1.00 2.54 -16.61
C ALA A 300 2.21 1.95 -17.35
N TYR A 301 2.36 2.23 -18.66
CA TYR A 301 3.60 1.91 -19.39
C TYR A 301 4.82 2.52 -18.68
N ARG A 302 4.75 3.82 -18.30
CA ARG A 302 5.84 4.51 -17.58
C ARG A 302 6.18 3.81 -16.26
N ILE A 303 5.17 3.39 -15.50
CA ILE A 303 5.39 2.64 -14.25
C ILE A 303 6.19 1.37 -14.54
N ILE A 304 5.71 0.55 -15.47
CA ILE A 304 6.33 -0.76 -15.75
C ILE A 304 7.71 -0.60 -16.39
N LYS A 305 7.89 0.40 -17.26
CA LYS A 305 9.20 0.70 -17.89
C LYS A 305 10.27 1.03 -16.86
N HIS A 306 9.94 1.80 -15.84
CA HIS A 306 10.91 2.26 -14.85
C HIS A 306 11.04 1.32 -13.65
N ILE A 307 9.94 0.77 -13.15
CA ILE A 307 9.90 -0.01 -11.90
C ILE A 307 9.73 -1.51 -12.17
N GLY A 308 8.92 -1.87 -13.18
CA GLY A 308 8.45 -3.23 -13.40
C GLY A 308 7.07 -3.48 -12.79
N ASN A 309 6.61 -4.72 -12.88
CA ASN A 309 5.35 -5.16 -12.28
C ASN A 309 5.51 -5.45 -10.78
N TYR A 310 4.39 -5.77 -10.09
CA TYR A 310 4.41 -6.05 -8.66
C TYR A 310 5.30 -7.24 -8.29
N GLY A 311 5.29 -8.33 -9.06
CA GLY A 311 6.12 -9.50 -8.81
C GLY A 311 7.62 -9.19 -8.92
N GLU A 312 8.02 -8.37 -9.89
CA GLU A 312 9.42 -7.93 -10.02
C GLU A 312 9.85 -7.08 -8.83
N SER A 313 9.00 -6.13 -8.40
CA SER A 313 9.27 -5.30 -7.23
C SER A 313 9.31 -6.12 -5.94
N TYR A 314 8.36 -7.04 -5.74
CA TYR A 314 8.34 -7.94 -4.59
C TYR A 314 9.63 -8.78 -4.52
N ASN A 315 9.98 -9.48 -5.61
CA ASN A 315 11.15 -10.36 -5.64
C ASN A 315 12.46 -9.61 -5.34
N ARG A 316 12.62 -8.43 -5.88
CA ARG A 316 13.81 -7.60 -5.74
C ARG A 316 13.98 -7.09 -4.31
N ASN A 317 12.88 -6.73 -3.63
CA ASN A 317 12.94 -6.06 -2.33
C ASN A 317 12.78 -7.02 -1.15
N VAL A 318 11.83 -7.95 -1.20
CA VAL A 318 11.50 -8.84 -0.08
C VAL A 318 11.54 -10.33 -0.45
N GLY A 319 11.39 -10.69 -1.72
CA GLY A 319 11.31 -12.05 -2.22
C GLY A 319 12.67 -12.73 -2.41
N GLU A 320 12.70 -13.73 -3.30
CA GLU A 320 13.86 -14.62 -3.50
C GLU A 320 15.15 -13.91 -3.91
N ALA A 321 15.04 -12.83 -4.70
CA ALA A 321 16.20 -12.05 -5.12
C ALA A 321 16.74 -11.11 -4.01
N SER A 322 16.04 -10.98 -2.91
CA SER A 322 16.45 -10.17 -1.76
C SER A 322 17.16 -10.98 -0.68
N ARG A 323 17.79 -10.27 0.27
CA ARG A 323 18.37 -10.90 1.45
C ARG A 323 17.32 -11.51 2.40
N LEU A 324 16.05 -11.06 2.30
CA LEU A 324 14.96 -11.50 3.17
C LEU A 324 14.42 -12.86 2.76
N LYS A 325 14.40 -13.17 1.46
CA LYS A 325 13.91 -14.42 0.87
C LYS A 325 12.50 -14.81 1.36
N ILE A 326 11.63 -13.83 1.56
CA ILE A 326 10.27 -14.08 2.01
C ILE A 326 9.44 -14.67 0.85
N PRO A 327 8.82 -15.85 1.04
CA PRO A 327 7.96 -16.42 0.01
C PRO A 327 6.71 -15.56 -0.20
N ARG A 328 6.14 -15.59 -1.40
CA ARG A 328 4.96 -14.78 -1.76
C ARG A 328 3.76 -15.03 -0.84
N GLY A 329 3.44 -16.27 -0.53
CA GLY A 329 2.29 -16.62 0.33
C GLY A 329 1.01 -15.88 -0.08
N LEU A 330 0.37 -15.19 0.86
CA LEU A 330 -0.82 -14.36 0.59
C LEU A 330 -0.56 -13.20 -0.38
N ASN A 331 0.70 -12.81 -0.56
CA ASN A 331 1.11 -11.75 -1.49
C ASN A 331 1.22 -12.24 -2.94
N ASN A 332 0.86 -13.48 -3.22
CA ASN A 332 0.77 -13.99 -4.57
C ASN A 332 -0.50 -13.47 -5.26
N GLN A 333 -0.53 -13.57 -6.60
CA GLN A 333 -1.72 -13.27 -7.41
C GLN A 333 -2.88 -14.20 -7.01
N TRP A 334 -4.11 -13.71 -7.13
CA TRP A 334 -5.34 -14.46 -6.83
C TRP A 334 -5.42 -15.80 -7.56
N ASN A 335 -5.00 -15.86 -8.83
CA ASN A 335 -4.97 -17.06 -9.66
C ASN A 335 -3.81 -18.01 -9.33
N LYS A 336 -2.95 -17.65 -8.37
CA LYS A 336 -1.83 -18.44 -7.84
C LYS A 336 -1.96 -18.68 -6.33
N GLY A 337 -3.18 -18.58 -5.79
CA GLY A 337 -3.50 -18.87 -4.40
C GLY A 337 -3.19 -17.74 -3.41
N GLY A 338 -2.98 -16.52 -3.87
CA GLY A 338 -2.79 -15.34 -3.04
C GLY A 338 -4.02 -14.43 -2.97
N LEU A 339 -3.84 -13.25 -2.41
CA LEU A 339 -4.89 -12.23 -2.24
C LEU A 339 -4.68 -11.00 -3.12
N GLN A 340 -3.59 -10.92 -3.88
CA GLN A 340 -3.35 -9.79 -4.76
C GLN A 340 -4.28 -9.89 -5.99
N TYR A 341 -5.20 -8.93 -6.08
CA TYR A 341 -6.26 -8.88 -7.09
C TYR A 341 -6.37 -7.46 -7.65
N GLY A 342 -5.99 -7.27 -8.90
CA GLY A 342 -6.11 -5.99 -9.61
C GLY A 342 -7.44 -5.91 -10.35
N PRO A 343 -8.30 -4.89 -10.11
CA PRO A 343 -9.47 -4.65 -10.94
C PRO A 343 -9.07 -4.40 -12.40
N PRO A 344 -9.93 -4.80 -13.37
CA PRO A 344 -9.63 -4.63 -14.79
C PRO A 344 -9.62 -3.16 -15.22
N ILE A 345 -8.72 -2.79 -16.12
CA ILE A 345 -8.66 -1.47 -16.78
C ILE A 345 -9.63 -1.47 -17.97
N ARG A 346 -10.81 -0.83 -17.77
CA ARG A 346 -11.88 -0.75 -18.77
C ARG A 346 -12.61 0.57 -18.72
#